data_6f723d11f2d02a73fe9d7b031840450b
#
_entry.id   6f723d11f2d02a73fe9d7b031840450b
#
_cell.length_a   1.000
_cell.length_b   1.000
_cell.length_c   1.000
_cell.angle_alpha   90.00
_cell.angle_beta   90.00
_cell.angle_gamma   90.00
#
_symmetry.space_group_name_H-M   'P 1'
#
loop_
_entity.id
_entity.type
_entity.pdbx_description
1 polymer ?
#
loop_
_entity_poly.entity_id
_entity_poly.type
_entity_poly.pdbx_seq_one_letter_code
_entity_poly.pdbx_strand_id
1 'polypeptide(L)'
;MKILCITPIKHLEGVYEHLESRGVIEYHPNINFEEMVKISLASYDAIFCNPNKQPFVLNKKTLKDFKGKIVTASTGLNHIDMLYCEKKGIEVLSLTRDYDLINDLPSTSELAFGLMLSLLRNIPQGQQHVSEHNWDYTNFIGRQVKDLNI
;
A
#
# COMPACT_ATOMS: atom_id res chain seq x y z
N MET A 1 -23.61 -8.30 -1.17
CA MET A 1 -22.51 -7.71 -1.95
C MET A 1 -21.42 -8.76 -2.10
N LYS A 2 -20.84 -8.91 -3.30
CA LYS A 2 -19.71 -9.81 -3.56
C LYS A 2 -18.45 -8.99 -3.76
N ILE A 3 -17.43 -9.22 -2.94
CA ILE A 3 -16.19 -8.44 -2.89
C ILE A 3 -15.02 -9.32 -3.30
N LEU A 4 -14.23 -8.87 -4.28
CA LEU A 4 -12.92 -9.44 -4.59
C LEU A 4 -11.87 -8.68 -3.83
N CYS A 5 -11.24 -9.31 -2.85
CA CYS A 5 -10.14 -8.71 -2.09
C CYS A 5 -8.79 -9.25 -2.61
N ILE A 6 -8.02 -8.39 -3.25
CA ILE A 6 -6.74 -8.74 -3.88
C ILE A 6 -5.52 -8.18 -3.12
N THR A 7 -5.71 -7.81 -1.87
CA THR A 7 -4.64 -7.30 -1.01
C THR A 7 -4.61 -8.03 0.33
N PRO A 8 -3.44 -8.26 0.93
CA PRO A 8 -3.35 -8.91 2.23
C PRO A 8 -3.89 -8.00 3.33
N ILE A 9 -4.92 -8.48 4.06
CA ILE A 9 -5.56 -7.74 5.16
C ILE A 9 -5.72 -8.57 6.44
N LYS A 10 -5.53 -9.89 6.39
CA LYS A 10 -5.74 -10.77 7.56
C LYS A 10 -4.76 -10.55 8.70
N HIS A 11 -3.68 -9.81 8.47
CA HIS A 11 -2.73 -9.39 9.50
C HIS A 11 -3.18 -8.11 10.24
N LEU A 12 -4.24 -7.47 9.76
CA LEU A 12 -4.83 -6.28 10.37
C LEU A 12 -6.05 -6.70 11.17
N GLU A 13 -6.01 -6.49 12.48
CA GLU A 13 -7.07 -6.89 13.41
C GLU A 13 -8.42 -6.26 13.01
N GLY A 14 -9.45 -7.09 12.92
CA GLY A 14 -10.83 -6.68 12.65
C GLY A 14 -11.14 -6.26 11.21
N VAL A 15 -10.14 -6.09 10.33
CA VAL A 15 -10.37 -5.57 8.96
C VAL A 15 -11.05 -6.61 8.08
N TYR A 16 -10.62 -7.87 8.16
CA TYR A 16 -11.23 -8.94 7.37
C TYR A 16 -12.69 -9.18 7.80
N GLU A 17 -12.92 -9.28 9.09
CA GLU A 17 -14.24 -9.47 9.69
C GLU A 17 -15.21 -8.31 9.36
N HIS A 18 -14.68 -7.09 9.37
CA HIS A 18 -15.47 -5.92 8.97
C HIS A 18 -15.89 -5.99 7.51
N LEU A 19 -14.99 -6.38 6.59
CA LEU A 19 -15.38 -6.58 5.18
C LEU A 19 -16.37 -7.74 5.03
N GLU A 20 -16.16 -8.86 5.73
CA GLU A 20 -17.05 -10.02 5.70
C GLU A 20 -18.48 -9.67 6.17
N SER A 21 -18.61 -8.78 7.14
CA SER A 21 -19.92 -8.26 7.57
C SER A 21 -20.66 -7.48 6.49
N ARG A 22 -19.98 -7.01 5.44
CA ARG A 22 -20.55 -6.28 4.31
C ARG A 22 -20.96 -7.16 3.14
N GLY A 23 -20.48 -8.41 3.10
CA GLY A 23 -20.83 -9.33 2.03
C GLY A 23 -19.90 -10.53 1.92
N VAL A 24 -20.06 -11.27 0.83
CA VAL A 24 -19.20 -12.43 0.54
C VAL A 24 -17.87 -11.96 -0.01
N ILE A 25 -16.78 -12.35 0.65
CA ILE A 25 -15.40 -12.03 0.23
C ILE A 25 -14.79 -13.21 -0.50
N GLU A 26 -14.27 -12.96 -1.68
CA GLU A 26 -13.32 -13.83 -2.36
C GLU A 26 -11.91 -13.25 -2.17
N TYR A 27 -11.03 -13.97 -1.46
CA TYR A 27 -9.78 -13.45 -0.93
C TYR A 27 -8.56 -14.02 -1.65
N HIS A 28 -7.87 -13.20 -2.43
CA HIS A 28 -6.69 -13.52 -3.24
C HIS A 28 -5.50 -12.57 -2.95
N PRO A 29 -4.89 -12.62 -1.76
CA PRO A 29 -3.91 -11.62 -1.30
C PRO A 29 -2.61 -11.58 -2.08
N ASN A 30 -2.30 -12.64 -2.82
CA ASN A 30 -1.06 -12.78 -3.58
C ASN A 30 -1.31 -12.97 -5.08
N ILE A 31 -2.50 -12.58 -5.56
CA ILE A 31 -2.86 -12.70 -6.97
C ILE A 31 -1.87 -11.95 -7.86
N ASN A 32 -1.48 -12.57 -8.96
CA ASN A 32 -0.66 -11.94 -9.99
C ASN A 32 -1.52 -11.45 -11.18
N PHE A 33 -0.88 -10.79 -12.14
CA PHE A 33 -1.57 -10.24 -13.30
C PHE A 33 -2.28 -11.31 -14.16
N GLU A 34 -1.63 -12.44 -14.39
CA GLU A 34 -2.17 -13.50 -15.24
C GLU A 34 -3.39 -14.18 -14.61
N GLU A 35 -3.35 -14.38 -13.31
CA GLU A 35 -4.48 -14.90 -12.53
C GLU A 35 -5.63 -13.90 -12.53
N MET A 36 -5.35 -12.61 -12.30
CA MET A 36 -6.36 -11.56 -12.30
C MET A 36 -7.10 -11.45 -13.64
N VAL A 37 -6.39 -11.59 -14.76
CA VAL A 37 -7.00 -11.57 -16.11
C VAL A 37 -7.95 -12.74 -16.35
N LYS A 38 -7.76 -13.87 -15.66
CA LYS A 38 -8.61 -15.08 -15.80
C LYS A 38 -9.90 -15.00 -14.99
N ILE A 39 -9.95 -14.14 -13.96
CA ILE A 39 -11.16 -13.97 -13.15
C ILE A 39 -12.22 -13.24 -13.96
N SER A 40 -13.43 -13.79 -14.00
CA SER A 40 -14.61 -13.06 -14.48
C SER A 40 -15.14 -12.13 -13.39
N LEU A 41 -15.08 -10.83 -13.65
CA LEU A 41 -15.44 -9.79 -12.68
C LEU A 41 -16.91 -9.36 -12.76
N ALA A 42 -17.69 -9.93 -13.69
CA ALA A 42 -19.06 -9.50 -13.95
C ALA A 42 -20.00 -9.65 -12.74
N SER A 43 -19.68 -10.56 -11.81
CA SER A 43 -20.50 -10.84 -10.61
C SER A 43 -20.02 -10.12 -9.34
N TYR A 44 -18.93 -9.33 -9.42
CA TYR A 44 -18.43 -8.62 -8.25
C TYR A 44 -18.96 -7.19 -8.19
N ASP A 45 -19.42 -6.80 -7.01
CA ASP A 45 -19.86 -5.45 -6.71
C ASP A 45 -18.70 -4.52 -6.39
N ALA A 46 -17.63 -5.08 -5.80
CA ALA A 46 -16.45 -4.30 -5.45
C ALA A 46 -15.15 -5.10 -5.59
N ILE A 47 -14.06 -4.38 -5.90
CA ILE A 47 -12.68 -4.86 -5.76
C ILE A 47 -12.04 -4.05 -4.64
N PHE A 48 -11.53 -4.73 -3.61
CA PHE A 48 -10.70 -4.12 -2.57
C PHE A 48 -9.23 -4.40 -2.85
N CYS A 49 -8.44 -3.34 -3.05
CA CYS A 49 -7.04 -3.44 -3.45
C CYS A 49 -6.17 -2.38 -2.76
N ASN A 50 -4.88 -2.67 -2.73
CA ASN A 50 -3.79 -1.72 -2.42
C ASN A 50 -2.60 -2.07 -3.33
N PRO A 51 -1.53 -1.27 -3.38
CA PRO A 51 -0.28 -1.67 -4.01
C PRO A 51 0.22 -2.98 -3.40
N ASN A 52 0.33 -4.04 -4.20
CA ASN A 52 0.63 -5.40 -3.76
C ASN A 52 2.09 -5.81 -3.99
N LYS A 53 2.49 -6.95 -3.35
CA LYS A 53 3.78 -7.61 -3.59
C LYS A 53 4.01 -7.99 -5.05
N GLN A 54 2.93 -8.39 -5.73
CA GLN A 54 2.92 -8.70 -7.17
C GLN A 54 2.43 -7.44 -7.91
N PRO A 55 3.32 -6.48 -8.22
CA PRO A 55 2.90 -5.20 -8.76
C PRO A 55 2.31 -5.37 -10.16
N PHE A 56 1.06 -5.01 -10.31
CA PHE A 56 0.40 -4.86 -11.59
C PHE A 56 -0.64 -3.74 -11.52
N VAL A 57 -1.03 -3.25 -12.68
CA VAL A 57 -2.03 -2.19 -12.79
C VAL A 57 -3.39 -2.81 -13.12
N LEU A 58 -4.42 -2.44 -12.36
CA LEU A 58 -5.81 -2.70 -12.71
C LEU A 58 -6.16 -1.86 -13.95
N ASN A 59 -6.22 -2.51 -15.11
CA ASN A 59 -6.35 -1.86 -16.41
C ASN A 59 -7.40 -2.53 -17.30
N LYS A 60 -7.50 -2.15 -18.56
CA LYS A 60 -8.43 -2.71 -19.55
C LYS A 60 -8.42 -4.25 -19.60
N LYS A 61 -7.27 -4.91 -19.41
CA LYS A 61 -7.19 -6.38 -19.50
C LYS A 61 -7.76 -7.04 -18.25
N THR A 62 -7.46 -6.48 -17.06
CA THR A 62 -7.92 -7.02 -15.77
C THR A 62 -9.36 -6.64 -15.45
N LEU A 63 -9.84 -5.48 -15.92
CA LEU A 63 -11.16 -4.93 -15.61
C LEU A 63 -12.17 -5.06 -16.78
N LYS A 64 -11.92 -5.96 -17.74
CA LYS A 64 -12.65 -6.04 -19.03
C LYS A 64 -14.17 -6.10 -18.91
N ASP A 65 -14.69 -6.80 -17.91
CA ASP A 65 -16.12 -7.04 -17.65
C ASP A 65 -16.60 -6.50 -16.29
N PHE A 66 -15.74 -5.74 -15.60
CA PHE A 66 -16.06 -5.16 -14.29
C PHE A 66 -16.96 -3.92 -14.43
N LYS A 67 -17.97 -3.84 -13.56
CA LYS A 67 -18.95 -2.73 -13.48
C LYS A 67 -19.16 -2.20 -12.06
N GLY A 68 -18.49 -2.80 -11.09
CA GLY A 68 -18.59 -2.42 -9.69
C GLY A 68 -17.71 -1.23 -9.33
N LYS A 69 -17.36 -1.14 -8.05
CA LYS A 69 -16.50 -0.07 -7.50
C LYS A 69 -15.12 -0.62 -7.14
N ILE A 70 -14.08 0.16 -7.33
CA ILE A 70 -12.74 -0.14 -6.82
C ILE A 70 -12.54 0.66 -5.53
N VAL A 71 -12.11 -0.03 -4.47
CA VAL A 71 -11.82 0.58 -3.17
C VAL A 71 -10.36 0.32 -2.83
N THR A 72 -9.61 1.37 -2.52
CA THR A 72 -8.22 1.26 -2.12
C THR A 72 -7.93 2.12 -0.89
N ALA A 73 -7.33 1.51 0.14
CA ALA A 73 -6.88 2.20 1.35
C ALA A 73 -5.50 2.84 1.15
N SER A 74 -5.31 3.51 0.01
CA SER A 74 -4.06 4.19 -0.34
C SER A 74 -4.31 5.61 -0.84
N THR A 75 -3.32 6.48 -0.67
CA THR A 75 -3.31 7.83 -1.21
C THR A 75 -2.79 7.87 -2.65
N GLY A 76 -1.89 6.93 -3.03
CA GLY A 76 -1.41 6.79 -4.40
C GLY A 76 -2.30 5.86 -5.22
N LEU A 77 -2.49 6.16 -6.52
CA LEU A 77 -3.37 5.41 -7.42
C LEU A 77 -2.61 4.76 -8.60
N ASN A 78 -1.30 4.63 -8.52
CA ASN A 78 -0.45 4.11 -9.61
C ASN A 78 -0.77 2.65 -10.00
N HIS A 79 -1.44 1.91 -9.11
CA HIS A 79 -1.89 0.54 -9.34
C HIS A 79 -3.25 0.44 -10.03
N ILE A 80 -3.87 1.58 -10.41
CA ILE A 80 -5.17 1.66 -11.07
C ILE A 80 -5.07 2.56 -12.29
N ASP A 81 -5.53 2.07 -13.45
CA ASP A 81 -5.67 2.89 -14.66
C ASP A 81 -6.91 3.79 -14.54
N MET A 82 -6.70 4.96 -13.95
CA MET A 82 -7.76 5.92 -13.68
C MET A 82 -8.47 6.39 -14.96
N LEU A 83 -7.71 6.57 -16.06
CA LEU A 83 -8.31 6.97 -17.35
C LEU A 83 -9.24 5.90 -17.89
N TYR A 84 -8.89 4.64 -17.75
CA TYR A 84 -9.76 3.54 -18.14
C TYR A 84 -11.00 3.46 -17.24
N CYS A 85 -10.84 3.60 -15.92
CA CYS A 85 -11.95 3.59 -14.97
C CYS A 85 -12.96 4.71 -15.28
N GLU A 86 -12.49 5.93 -15.47
CA GLU A 86 -13.33 7.09 -15.83
C GLU A 86 -14.10 6.83 -17.13
N LYS A 87 -13.41 6.38 -18.19
CA LYS A 87 -14.04 6.06 -19.48
C LYS A 87 -15.12 4.97 -19.38
N LYS A 88 -14.98 4.07 -18.42
CA LYS A 88 -15.92 2.96 -18.19
C LYS A 88 -16.99 3.25 -17.15
N GLY A 89 -16.92 4.38 -16.48
CA GLY A 89 -17.81 4.72 -15.37
C GLY A 89 -17.59 3.87 -14.12
N ILE A 90 -16.37 3.31 -13.95
CA ILE A 90 -15.98 2.58 -12.75
C ILE A 90 -15.59 3.59 -11.67
N GLU A 91 -16.33 3.61 -10.57
CA GLU A 91 -16.03 4.48 -9.44
C GLU A 91 -14.83 3.95 -8.66
N VAL A 92 -13.86 4.86 -8.37
CA VAL A 92 -12.68 4.53 -7.56
C VAL A 92 -12.73 5.34 -6.28
N LEU A 93 -12.82 4.63 -5.15
CA LEU A 93 -12.79 5.20 -3.80
C LEU A 93 -11.40 5.02 -3.20
N SER A 94 -10.78 6.10 -2.76
CA SER A 94 -9.42 6.11 -2.20
C SER A 94 -9.30 7.15 -1.09
N LEU A 95 -8.19 7.13 -0.36
CA LEU A 95 -7.88 8.12 0.66
C LEU A 95 -7.31 9.43 0.11
N THR A 96 -7.14 9.55 -1.22
CA THR A 96 -6.45 10.70 -1.86
C THR A 96 -7.04 12.06 -1.47
N ARG A 97 -8.32 12.13 -1.15
CA ARG A 97 -9.03 13.37 -0.79
C ARG A 97 -9.53 13.41 0.65
N ASP A 98 -9.22 12.42 1.43
CA ASP A 98 -9.58 12.35 2.85
C ASP A 98 -8.49 13.04 3.69
N TYR A 99 -8.43 14.36 3.56
CA TYR A 99 -7.39 15.17 4.21
C TYR A 99 -7.47 15.12 5.73
N ASP A 100 -8.65 14.98 6.31
CA ASP A 100 -8.82 14.90 7.76
C ASP A 100 -8.16 13.62 8.28
N LEU A 101 -8.44 12.47 7.66
CA LEU A 101 -7.80 11.21 8.00
C LEU A 101 -6.30 11.24 7.71
N ILE A 102 -5.86 11.75 6.54
CA ILE A 102 -4.45 11.78 6.15
C ILE A 102 -3.63 12.62 7.12
N ASN A 103 -4.14 13.78 7.54
CA ASN A 103 -3.46 14.67 8.49
C ASN A 103 -3.34 14.07 9.89
N ASP A 104 -4.23 13.16 10.25
CA ASP A 104 -4.21 12.46 11.55
C ASP A 104 -3.35 11.18 11.54
N LEU A 105 -2.68 10.86 10.41
CA LEU A 105 -1.81 9.70 10.24
C LEU A 105 -0.32 10.09 10.16
N PRO A 106 0.40 10.22 11.29
CA PRO A 106 1.80 10.67 11.30
C PRO A 106 2.80 9.63 10.82
N SER A 107 2.40 8.37 10.61
CA SER A 107 3.30 7.23 10.36
C SER A 107 4.27 7.44 9.19
N THR A 108 3.84 8.10 8.11
CA THR A 108 4.71 8.38 6.95
C THR A 108 5.79 9.42 7.29
N SER A 109 5.44 10.47 8.01
CA SER A 109 6.38 11.50 8.46
C SER A 109 7.33 10.95 9.53
N GLU A 110 6.85 10.13 10.44
CA GLU A 110 7.70 9.43 11.42
C GLU A 110 8.72 8.51 10.75
N LEU A 111 8.30 7.74 9.75
CA LEU A 111 9.21 6.91 8.96
C LEU A 111 10.25 7.77 8.22
N ALA A 112 9.84 8.87 7.62
CA ALA A 112 10.76 9.79 6.93
C ALA A 112 11.81 10.37 7.91
N PHE A 113 11.38 10.78 9.10
CA PHE A 113 12.27 11.21 10.17
C PHE A 113 13.23 10.10 10.62
N GLY A 114 12.71 8.89 10.83
CA GLY A 114 13.52 7.72 11.19
C GLY A 114 14.60 7.40 10.14
N LEU A 115 14.24 7.44 8.86
CA LEU A 115 15.18 7.23 7.74
C LEU A 115 16.23 8.35 7.67
N MET A 116 15.83 9.61 7.84
CA MET A 116 16.74 10.75 7.87
C MET A 116 17.76 10.61 8.99
N LEU A 117 17.33 10.32 10.22
CA LEU A 117 18.24 10.10 11.35
C LEU A 117 19.13 8.89 11.13
N SER A 118 18.59 7.82 10.55
CA SER A 118 19.34 6.61 10.21
C SER A 118 20.51 6.88 9.25
N LEU A 119 20.25 7.69 8.22
CA LEU A 119 21.29 8.13 7.27
C LEU A 119 22.33 9.07 7.91
N LEU A 120 21.86 10.08 8.65
CA LEU A 120 22.74 11.08 9.26
C LEU A 120 23.66 10.51 10.34
N ARG A 121 23.26 9.45 10.99
CA ARG A 121 23.96 8.85 12.13
C ARG A 121 24.55 7.47 11.82
N ASN A 122 24.50 7.02 10.55
CA ASN A 122 25.02 5.72 10.10
C ASN A 122 24.48 4.53 10.93
N ILE A 123 23.16 4.57 11.31
CA ILE A 123 22.60 3.60 12.25
C ILE A 123 22.69 2.15 11.72
N PRO A 124 22.37 1.82 10.46
CA PRO A 124 22.46 0.43 9.97
C PRO A 124 23.90 -0.09 9.98
N GLN A 125 24.86 0.75 9.57
CA GLN A 125 26.28 0.39 9.53
C GLN A 125 26.83 0.19 10.96
N GLY A 126 26.44 1.06 11.88
CA GLY A 126 26.80 0.92 13.30
C GLY A 126 26.20 -0.34 13.93
N GLN A 127 24.94 -0.65 13.62
CA GLN A 127 24.29 -1.89 14.07
C GLN A 127 25.05 -3.12 13.56
N GLN A 128 25.41 -3.17 12.30
CA GLN A 128 26.17 -4.29 11.72
C GLN A 128 27.50 -4.43 12.42
N HIS A 129 28.27 -3.34 12.57
CA HIS A 129 29.57 -3.31 13.22
C HIS A 129 29.54 -3.87 14.64
N VAL A 130 28.56 -3.48 15.44
CA VAL A 130 28.40 -3.99 16.80
C VAL A 130 27.97 -5.47 16.79
N SER A 131 27.12 -5.90 15.86
CA SER A 131 26.72 -7.32 15.76
C SER A 131 27.86 -8.25 15.39
N GLU A 132 28.91 -7.72 14.74
CA GLU A 132 30.18 -8.39 14.44
C GLU A 132 31.19 -8.32 15.62
N HIS A 133 30.75 -7.89 16.80
CA HIS A 133 31.57 -7.72 18.00
C HIS A 133 32.69 -6.67 17.87
N ASN A 134 32.55 -5.73 16.96
CA ASN A 134 33.47 -4.62 16.80
C ASN A 134 33.06 -3.42 17.67
N TRP A 135 34.04 -2.59 18.08
CA TRP A 135 33.80 -1.41 18.90
C TRP A 135 34.72 -0.26 18.45
N ASP A 136 34.54 0.21 17.21
CA ASP A 136 35.24 1.37 16.65
C ASP A 136 34.23 2.39 16.14
N TYR A 137 34.07 3.49 16.84
CA TYR A 137 33.13 4.55 16.51
C TYR A 137 33.67 5.50 15.42
N THR A 138 34.98 5.48 15.11
CA THR A 138 35.60 6.45 14.21
C THR A 138 35.03 6.41 12.78
N ASN A 139 34.51 5.26 12.37
CA ASN A 139 33.90 5.05 11.05
C ASN A 139 32.44 5.58 10.96
N PHE A 140 31.85 5.98 12.10
CA PHE A 140 30.41 6.33 12.19
C PHE A 140 30.18 7.79 12.62
N ILE A 141 31.10 8.70 12.24
CA ILE A 141 30.96 10.12 12.51
C ILE A 141 29.84 10.67 11.65
N GLY A 142 28.72 10.99 12.28
CA GLY A 142 27.52 11.51 11.63
C GLY A 142 27.39 13.04 11.74
N ARG A 143 26.27 13.56 11.23
CA ARG A 143 25.89 14.98 11.34
C ARG A 143 24.77 15.18 12.35
N GLN A 144 24.71 16.36 12.95
CA GLN A 144 23.59 16.78 13.78
C GLN A 144 22.51 17.44 12.91
N VAL A 145 21.24 17.20 13.26
CA VAL A 145 20.10 17.77 12.51
C VAL A 145 20.10 19.29 12.56
N LYS A 146 20.55 19.89 13.69
CA LYS A 146 20.62 21.35 13.87
C LYS A 146 21.51 22.07 12.85
N ASP A 147 22.43 21.34 12.21
CA ASP A 147 23.39 21.89 11.24
C ASP A 147 22.87 21.78 9.79
N LEU A 148 21.63 21.38 9.60
CA LEU A 148 21.01 21.16 8.29
C LEU A 148 19.86 22.15 8.05
N ASN A 149 19.77 22.61 6.81
CA ASN A 149 18.54 23.25 6.31
C ASN A 149 17.60 22.14 5.83
N ILE A 150 16.48 21.96 6.53
CA ILE A 150 15.44 20.95 6.25
C ILE A 150 14.18 21.68 5.77
#